data_5ba01676edf6df0b74ff0f502a185059
#
_entry.id   5ba01676edf6df0b74ff0f502a185059
#
_cell.length_a   1.000
_cell.length_b   1.000
_cell.length_c   1.000
_cell.angle_alpha   90.00
_cell.angle_beta   90.00
_cell.angle_gamma   90.00
#
_symmetry.space_group_name_H-M   'P 1'
#
loop_
_entity.id
_entity.type
_entity.pdbx_description
1 polymer ?
#
loop_
_entity_poly.entity_id
_entity_poly.type
_entity_poly.pdbx_seq_one_letter_code
_entity_poly.pdbx_strand_id
1 'polypeptide(L)'
;RETALRLARDLQLPPALNALEAVHEMEDSVSKEMLIEALRHGTAFHNADLDRHERQVIERFFRAEQSNIRVLCATSTLAMGMNLPVNTVIINDLEKPDPYSGIFQEIQISTAEYKNMSGRAGRLKQRDLGRSILFADTPAEESILWRNYVEGALPRLQSWLVESSLAQETLFLLAAQICSAEQEVCEFMLRSYSGILHWQNSPEAFEAAIEKIRQAVQLCLTHGLLTTTETNRLQVTEIGRVCAIQGVAVETFIRIMGFLEKIDLAACAPWE
;
A
#
# COMPACT_ATOMS: atom_id res chain seq x y z
N ARG A 1 2.93 -10.99 -15.43
CA ARG A 1 4.02 -11.67 -16.13
C ARG A 1 3.56 -12.26 -17.44
N GLU A 2 2.61 -13.16 -17.43
CA GLU A 2 2.07 -13.85 -18.62
C GLU A 2 1.62 -12.89 -19.72
N THR A 3 0.90 -11.83 -19.35
CA THR A 3 0.47 -10.78 -20.29
C THR A 3 1.66 -10.13 -20.98
N ALA A 4 2.74 -9.82 -20.26
CA ALA A 4 3.94 -9.22 -20.85
C ALA A 4 4.61 -10.16 -21.86
N LEU A 5 4.74 -11.44 -21.50
CA LEU A 5 5.32 -12.46 -22.38
C LEU A 5 4.45 -12.72 -23.62
N ARG A 6 3.11 -12.72 -23.45
CA ARG A 6 2.19 -12.81 -24.59
C ARG A 6 2.36 -11.62 -25.53
N LEU A 7 2.35 -10.39 -24.99
CA LEU A 7 2.57 -9.18 -25.77
C LEU A 7 3.96 -9.14 -26.43
N ALA A 8 4.99 -9.67 -25.78
CA ALA A 8 6.32 -9.82 -26.38
C ALA A 8 6.28 -10.65 -27.66
N ARG A 9 5.61 -11.81 -27.62
CA ARG A 9 5.45 -12.71 -28.76
C ARG A 9 4.60 -12.12 -29.87
N ASP A 10 3.52 -11.44 -29.51
CA ASP A 10 2.55 -10.90 -30.48
C ASP A 10 3.06 -9.63 -31.15
N LEU A 11 3.70 -8.72 -30.42
CA LEU A 11 4.11 -7.40 -30.93
C LEU A 11 5.51 -7.41 -31.55
N GLN A 12 6.43 -8.28 -31.11
CA GLN A 12 7.80 -8.41 -31.57
C GLN A 12 8.51 -7.04 -31.77
N LEU A 13 8.42 -6.20 -30.75
CA LEU A 13 9.04 -4.87 -30.77
C LEU A 13 10.56 -4.97 -30.71
N PRO A 14 11.29 -3.91 -31.09
CA PRO A 14 12.74 -3.87 -30.98
C PRO A 14 13.22 -4.13 -29.54
N PRO A 15 14.33 -4.87 -29.35
CA PRO A 15 14.82 -5.24 -28.04
C PRO A 15 15.23 -4.03 -27.19
N ALA A 16 15.00 -4.11 -25.91
CA ALA A 16 15.45 -3.12 -24.92
C ALA A 16 16.88 -3.44 -24.45
N LEU A 17 17.90 -3.21 -25.32
CA LEU A 17 19.26 -3.67 -25.15
C LEU A 17 19.88 -3.27 -23.82
N ASN A 18 19.81 -1.98 -23.44
CA ASN A 18 20.41 -1.49 -22.19
C ASN A 18 19.77 -2.13 -20.94
N ALA A 19 18.46 -2.37 -20.98
CA ALA A 19 17.77 -3.06 -19.90
C ALA A 19 18.14 -4.55 -19.86
N LEU A 20 18.29 -5.18 -21.04
CA LEU A 20 18.73 -6.56 -21.16
C LEU A 20 20.12 -6.77 -20.56
N GLU A 21 21.08 -5.93 -20.90
CA GLU A 21 22.45 -5.99 -20.34
C GLU A 21 22.41 -5.90 -18.82
N ALA A 22 21.70 -4.91 -18.28
CA ALA A 22 21.59 -4.75 -16.83
C ALA A 22 20.93 -5.93 -16.13
N VAL A 23 19.90 -6.54 -16.74
CA VAL A 23 19.23 -7.73 -16.17
C VAL A 23 20.13 -8.97 -16.28
N HIS A 24 20.94 -9.10 -17.32
CA HIS A 24 21.91 -10.19 -17.44
C HIS A 24 22.97 -10.22 -16.34
N GLU A 25 23.37 -9.05 -15.84
CA GLU A 25 24.36 -8.91 -14.76
C GLU A 25 23.80 -9.25 -13.36
N MET A 26 22.49 -9.45 -13.21
CA MET A 26 21.86 -9.79 -11.94
C MET A 26 22.04 -11.25 -11.56
N GLU A 27 21.80 -11.56 -10.29
CA GLU A 27 21.70 -12.93 -9.80
C GLU A 27 20.57 -13.70 -10.49
N ASP A 28 20.71 -15.02 -10.59
CA ASP A 28 19.73 -15.83 -11.28
C ASP A 28 18.44 -15.96 -10.46
N SER A 29 17.34 -15.72 -11.13
CA SER A 29 15.99 -15.85 -10.59
C SER A 29 15.00 -16.27 -11.69
N VAL A 30 13.87 -16.83 -11.29
CA VAL A 30 12.78 -17.15 -12.25
C VAL A 30 12.25 -15.87 -12.91
N SER A 31 12.22 -14.76 -12.19
CA SER A 31 11.81 -13.46 -12.70
C SER A 31 12.78 -12.93 -13.76
N LYS A 32 14.08 -13.11 -13.56
CA LYS A 32 15.13 -12.69 -14.48
C LYS A 32 14.98 -13.33 -15.86
N GLU A 33 14.78 -14.65 -15.91
CA GLU A 33 14.60 -15.35 -17.21
C GLU A 33 13.38 -14.82 -17.97
N MET A 34 12.27 -14.61 -17.28
CA MET A 34 11.06 -14.05 -17.86
C MET A 34 11.25 -12.59 -18.31
N LEU A 35 12.01 -11.79 -17.53
CA LEU A 35 12.34 -10.40 -17.92
C LEU A 35 13.20 -10.37 -19.18
N ILE A 36 14.20 -11.24 -19.29
CA ILE A 36 15.05 -11.36 -20.47
C ILE A 36 14.21 -11.69 -21.70
N GLU A 37 13.28 -12.66 -21.60
CA GLU A 37 12.38 -13.02 -22.70
C GLU A 37 11.52 -11.82 -23.11
N ALA A 38 10.92 -11.11 -22.17
CA ALA A 38 10.10 -9.94 -22.44
C ALA A 38 10.90 -8.78 -23.05
N LEU A 39 12.06 -8.46 -22.49
CA LEU A 39 12.90 -7.35 -22.93
C LEU A 39 13.50 -7.54 -24.32
N ARG A 40 13.69 -8.79 -24.77
CA ARG A 40 14.07 -9.11 -26.15
C ARG A 40 13.09 -8.57 -27.19
N HIS A 41 11.85 -8.35 -26.77
CA HIS A 41 10.77 -7.84 -27.62
C HIS A 41 10.21 -6.50 -27.09
N GLY A 42 11.03 -5.70 -26.41
CA GLY A 42 10.67 -4.34 -25.99
C GLY A 42 9.53 -4.27 -24.99
N THR A 43 9.18 -5.38 -24.33
CA THR A 43 8.20 -5.42 -23.25
C THR A 43 8.86 -5.70 -21.91
N ALA A 44 8.18 -5.34 -20.82
CA ALA A 44 8.60 -5.69 -19.46
C ALA A 44 7.38 -5.86 -18.57
N PHE A 45 7.60 -6.37 -17.36
CA PHE A 45 6.58 -6.40 -16.34
C PHE A 45 7.11 -5.85 -15.02
N HIS A 46 6.18 -5.36 -14.18
CA HIS A 46 6.47 -4.84 -12.85
C HIS A 46 5.38 -5.28 -11.88
N ASN A 47 5.72 -6.12 -10.93
CA ASN A 47 4.81 -6.65 -9.92
C ASN A 47 5.56 -6.88 -8.59
N ALA A 48 4.84 -7.35 -7.59
CA ALA A 48 5.39 -7.60 -6.25
C ALA A 48 6.41 -8.76 -6.20
N ASP A 49 6.37 -9.67 -7.18
CA ASP A 49 7.27 -10.84 -7.22
C ASP A 49 8.68 -10.51 -7.69
N LEU A 50 8.86 -9.36 -8.36
CA LEU A 50 10.20 -8.87 -8.67
C LEU A 50 10.93 -8.48 -7.39
N ASP A 51 12.20 -8.82 -7.29
CA ASP A 51 13.03 -8.32 -6.21
C ASP A 51 13.23 -6.79 -6.31
N ARG A 52 13.86 -6.22 -5.30
CA ARG A 52 14.08 -4.77 -5.25
C ARG A 52 14.99 -4.30 -6.39
N HIS A 53 15.99 -5.07 -6.74
CA HIS A 53 16.97 -4.71 -7.74
C HIS A 53 16.38 -4.81 -9.15
N GLU A 54 15.69 -5.90 -9.46
CA GLU A 54 14.95 -6.08 -10.71
C GLU A 54 13.97 -4.93 -10.94
N ARG A 55 13.18 -4.55 -9.91
CA ARG A 55 12.27 -3.40 -9.99
C ARG A 55 12.98 -2.11 -10.32
N GLN A 56 14.07 -1.80 -9.61
CA GLN A 56 14.84 -0.58 -9.83
C GLN A 56 15.40 -0.49 -11.24
N VAL A 57 15.88 -1.59 -11.80
CA VAL A 57 16.40 -1.64 -13.17
C VAL A 57 15.29 -1.36 -14.18
N ILE A 58 14.17 -2.07 -14.10
CA ILE A 58 13.04 -1.85 -15.01
C ILE A 58 12.53 -0.40 -14.91
N GLU A 59 12.39 0.13 -13.72
CA GLU A 59 11.96 1.52 -13.49
C GLU A 59 12.92 2.54 -14.09
N ARG A 60 14.22 2.35 -13.89
CA ARG A 60 15.27 3.22 -14.42
C ARG A 60 15.23 3.26 -15.95
N PHE A 61 15.22 2.11 -16.59
CA PHE A 61 15.25 2.04 -18.04
C PHE A 61 13.92 2.41 -18.70
N PHE A 62 12.80 2.19 -18.03
CA PHE A 62 11.50 2.65 -18.52
C PHE A 62 11.36 4.18 -18.49
N ARG A 63 11.97 4.85 -17.48
CA ARG A 63 11.99 6.32 -17.38
C ARG A 63 12.94 7.01 -18.33
N ALA A 64 13.93 6.30 -18.84
CA ALA A 64 14.95 6.90 -19.69
C ALA A 64 14.32 7.52 -20.95
N GLU A 65 14.78 8.71 -21.36
CA GLU A 65 14.25 9.41 -22.56
C GLU A 65 14.36 8.57 -23.83
N GLN A 66 15.40 7.76 -23.92
CA GLN A 66 15.64 6.81 -25.02
C GLN A 66 15.29 5.38 -24.61
N SER A 67 14.25 5.19 -23.79
CA SER A 67 13.80 3.86 -23.41
C SER A 67 13.36 3.05 -24.60
N ASN A 68 13.90 1.84 -24.72
CA ASN A 68 13.44 0.84 -25.66
C ASN A 68 12.41 -0.13 -25.03
N ILE A 69 12.10 0.03 -23.75
CA ILE A 69 10.93 -0.64 -23.15
C ILE A 69 9.70 0.13 -23.62
N ARG A 70 8.95 -0.45 -24.55
CA ARG A 70 7.78 0.19 -25.17
C ARG A 70 6.48 -0.13 -24.45
N VAL A 71 6.42 -1.29 -23.81
CA VAL A 71 5.24 -1.76 -23.08
C VAL A 71 5.67 -2.26 -21.71
N LEU A 72 5.02 -1.74 -20.66
CA LEU A 72 5.21 -2.17 -19.29
C LEU A 72 3.88 -2.72 -18.74
N CYS A 73 3.81 -4.01 -18.47
CA CYS A 73 2.68 -4.62 -17.78
C CYS A 73 2.89 -4.54 -16.27
N ALA A 74 1.95 -3.95 -15.56
CA ALA A 74 2.08 -3.72 -14.14
C ALA A 74 0.80 -4.03 -13.38
N THR A 75 0.94 -4.37 -12.11
CA THR A 75 -0.17 -4.43 -11.16
C THR A 75 -0.49 -3.03 -10.63
N SER A 76 -1.63 -2.87 -9.95
CA SER A 76 -2.08 -1.60 -9.36
C SER A 76 -1.05 -0.96 -8.40
N THR A 77 -0.14 -1.76 -7.83
CA THR A 77 0.94 -1.28 -6.94
C THR A 77 1.89 -0.28 -7.62
N LEU A 78 2.13 -0.42 -8.92
CA LEU A 78 2.94 0.53 -9.68
C LEU A 78 2.30 1.91 -9.75
N ALA A 79 0.96 1.95 -9.83
CA ALA A 79 0.22 3.20 -9.91
C ALA A 79 0.29 4.02 -8.61
N MET A 80 0.51 3.38 -7.47
CA MET A 80 0.42 4.03 -6.15
C MET A 80 1.74 4.61 -5.61
N GLY A 81 2.89 4.22 -6.15
CA GLY A 81 4.18 4.61 -5.53
C GLY A 81 5.14 5.37 -6.44
N MET A 82 4.93 5.40 -7.75
CA MET A 82 5.97 5.86 -8.66
C MET A 82 5.48 6.86 -9.71
N ASN A 83 6.30 7.86 -9.95
CA ASN A 83 6.08 8.81 -11.04
C ASN A 83 6.65 8.23 -12.36
N LEU A 84 5.83 7.46 -13.07
CA LEU A 84 6.14 6.91 -14.39
C LEU A 84 5.14 7.48 -15.41
N PRO A 85 5.39 8.66 -15.95
CA PRO A 85 4.53 9.23 -16.99
C PRO A 85 4.67 8.42 -18.27
N VAL A 86 3.55 8.02 -18.84
CA VAL A 86 3.46 7.27 -20.11
C VAL A 86 2.51 7.98 -21.07
N ASN A 87 2.63 7.73 -22.35
CA ASN A 87 1.73 8.32 -23.35
C ASN A 87 0.34 7.68 -23.27
N THR A 88 0.30 6.37 -23.07
CA THR A 88 -0.97 5.62 -23.02
C THR A 88 -0.98 4.68 -21.82
N VAL A 89 -2.06 4.69 -21.08
CA VAL A 89 -2.40 3.71 -20.07
C VAL A 89 -3.53 2.85 -20.57
N ILE A 90 -3.37 1.54 -20.50
CA ILE A 90 -4.41 0.57 -20.81
C ILE A 90 -4.78 -0.14 -19.52
N ILE A 91 -6.03 -0.01 -19.10
CA ILE A 91 -6.57 -0.69 -17.93
C ILE A 91 -7.28 -1.94 -18.43
N ASN A 92 -6.58 -3.07 -18.32
CA ASN A 92 -7.03 -4.35 -18.87
C ASN A 92 -8.02 -5.06 -17.94
N ASP A 93 -7.96 -4.75 -16.65
CA ASP A 93 -8.76 -5.41 -15.63
C ASP A 93 -9.20 -4.41 -14.58
N LEU A 94 -10.46 -4.49 -14.20
CA LEU A 94 -11.06 -3.65 -13.16
C LEU A 94 -11.25 -4.40 -11.85
N GLU A 95 -10.84 -5.66 -11.80
CA GLU A 95 -10.91 -6.50 -10.61
C GLU A 95 -9.54 -6.64 -9.96
N LYS A 96 -9.54 -6.81 -8.67
CA LYS A 96 -8.36 -7.07 -7.86
C LYS A 96 -8.70 -8.02 -6.72
N PRO A 97 -7.73 -8.80 -6.22
CA PRO A 97 -7.94 -9.60 -5.02
C PRO A 97 -8.36 -8.71 -3.83
N ASP A 98 -9.34 -9.17 -3.07
CA ASP A 98 -9.73 -8.53 -1.81
C ASP A 98 -8.69 -8.85 -0.73
N PRO A 99 -7.95 -7.86 -0.20
CA PRO A 99 -6.92 -8.11 0.81
C PRO A 99 -7.49 -8.50 2.18
N TYR A 100 -8.80 -8.35 2.38
CA TYR A 100 -9.45 -8.55 3.68
C TYR A 100 -10.30 -9.82 3.77
N SER A 101 -10.67 -10.43 2.64
CA SER A 101 -11.61 -11.55 2.64
C SER A 101 -11.02 -12.87 3.14
N GLY A 102 -9.71 -13.02 3.19
CA GLY A 102 -9.05 -14.30 3.50
C GLY A 102 -9.38 -15.45 2.55
N ILE A 103 -10.22 -15.21 1.56
CA ILE A 103 -10.64 -16.10 0.48
C ILE A 103 -10.23 -15.40 -0.82
N PHE A 104 -9.96 -16.16 -1.89
CA PHE A 104 -9.69 -15.60 -3.22
C PHE A 104 -10.96 -14.98 -3.82
N GLN A 105 -11.39 -13.87 -3.22
CA GLN A 105 -12.49 -13.06 -3.72
C GLN A 105 -11.92 -11.85 -4.45
N GLU A 106 -12.47 -11.56 -5.63
CA GLU A 106 -12.11 -10.37 -6.40
C GLU A 106 -13.12 -9.26 -6.10
N ILE A 107 -12.60 -8.04 -6.01
CA ILE A 107 -13.40 -6.83 -5.83
C ILE A 107 -13.08 -5.84 -6.94
N GLN A 108 -14.06 -5.05 -7.31
CA GLN A 108 -13.89 -3.97 -8.29
C GLN A 108 -12.92 -2.90 -7.73
N ILE A 109 -12.04 -2.39 -8.58
CA ILE A 109 -11.23 -1.22 -8.21
C ILE A 109 -12.12 0.00 -7.99
N SER A 110 -11.71 0.87 -7.09
CA SER A 110 -12.43 2.12 -6.86
C SER A 110 -12.23 3.14 -7.98
N THR A 111 -13.15 4.09 -8.11
CA THR A 111 -12.99 5.25 -9.01
C THR A 111 -11.68 6.01 -8.74
N ALA A 112 -11.26 6.08 -7.48
CA ALA A 112 -10.00 6.73 -7.09
C ALA A 112 -8.78 5.97 -7.64
N GLU A 113 -8.77 4.65 -7.54
CA GLU A 113 -7.71 3.81 -8.11
C GLU A 113 -7.66 3.94 -9.63
N TYR A 114 -8.82 3.85 -10.29
CA TYR A 114 -8.91 4.08 -11.74
C TYR A 114 -8.32 5.44 -12.13
N LYS A 115 -8.74 6.53 -11.49
CA LYS A 115 -8.24 7.88 -11.77
C LYS A 115 -6.77 8.05 -11.46
N ASN A 116 -6.25 7.36 -10.45
CA ASN A 116 -4.82 7.34 -10.15
C ASN A 116 -4.01 6.61 -11.23
N MET A 117 -4.50 5.49 -11.74
CA MET A 117 -3.88 4.77 -12.85
C MET A 117 -3.98 5.56 -14.15
N SER A 118 -5.16 6.01 -14.52
CA SER A 118 -5.40 6.79 -15.75
C SER A 118 -4.63 8.10 -15.77
N GLY A 119 -4.44 8.73 -14.61
CA GLY A 119 -3.64 9.95 -14.43
C GLY A 119 -2.13 9.77 -14.66
N ARG A 120 -1.66 8.55 -14.93
CA ARG A 120 -0.29 8.29 -15.40
C ARG A 120 -0.13 8.56 -16.89
N ALA A 121 -1.22 8.67 -17.63
CA ALA A 121 -1.20 9.01 -19.04
C ALA A 121 -0.90 10.51 -19.23
N GLY A 122 0.02 10.81 -20.15
CA GLY A 122 0.45 12.17 -20.46
C GLY A 122 1.62 12.67 -19.61
N ARG A 123 2.40 13.59 -20.15
CA ARG A 123 3.52 14.22 -19.46
C ARG A 123 3.20 15.66 -19.11
N LEU A 124 3.20 16.00 -17.85
CA LEU A 124 2.91 17.34 -17.31
C LEU A 124 3.73 18.50 -17.92
N LYS A 125 4.84 18.21 -18.62
CA LYS A 125 5.74 19.22 -19.21
C LYS A 125 5.88 19.12 -20.74
N GLN A 126 5.27 18.13 -21.37
CA GLN A 126 5.23 17.97 -22.81
C GLN A 126 3.78 18.12 -23.27
N ARG A 127 3.57 18.82 -24.38
CA ARG A 127 2.21 19.12 -24.92
C ARG A 127 1.46 17.90 -25.45
N ASP A 128 1.90 16.69 -25.14
CA ASP A 128 1.30 15.46 -25.63
C ASP A 128 0.08 15.11 -24.77
N LEU A 129 -1.03 14.92 -25.44
CA LEU A 129 -2.25 14.39 -24.83
C LEU A 129 -2.00 12.93 -24.39
N GLY A 130 -2.15 12.66 -23.11
CA GLY A 130 -2.19 11.29 -22.60
C GLY A 130 -3.49 10.58 -22.97
N ARG A 131 -3.44 9.26 -23.18
CA ARG A 131 -4.61 8.42 -23.42
C ARG A 131 -4.78 7.42 -22.30
N SER A 132 -5.98 7.29 -21.77
CA SER A 132 -6.38 6.16 -20.94
C SER A 132 -7.44 5.35 -21.69
N ILE A 133 -7.20 4.05 -21.79
CA ILE A 133 -8.05 3.11 -22.52
C ILE A 133 -8.64 2.14 -21.51
N LEU A 134 -9.95 2.00 -21.54
CA LEU A 134 -10.73 1.04 -20.79
C LEU A 134 -11.57 0.24 -21.80
N PHE A 135 -11.65 -1.06 -21.62
CA PHE A 135 -12.42 -1.94 -22.51
C PHE A 135 -13.82 -2.15 -21.99
N ALA A 136 -14.77 -2.25 -22.91
CA ALA A 136 -16.14 -2.65 -22.64
C ALA A 136 -16.58 -3.62 -23.74
N ASP A 137 -17.22 -4.72 -23.36
CA ASP A 137 -17.67 -5.75 -24.30
C ASP A 137 -19.01 -5.39 -24.94
N THR A 138 -19.80 -4.53 -24.31
CA THR A 138 -21.11 -4.12 -24.76
C THR A 138 -21.33 -2.61 -24.57
N PRO A 139 -22.24 -1.98 -25.40
CA PRO A 139 -22.61 -0.57 -25.21
C PRO A 139 -23.23 -0.26 -23.83
N ALA A 140 -23.91 -1.23 -23.24
CA ALA A 140 -24.47 -1.08 -21.89
C ALA A 140 -23.36 -1.01 -20.84
N GLU A 141 -22.38 -1.87 -20.95
CA GLU A 141 -21.20 -1.87 -20.11
C GLU A 141 -20.38 -0.59 -20.29
N GLU A 142 -20.15 -0.16 -21.53
CA GLU A 142 -19.49 1.12 -21.81
C GLU A 142 -20.13 2.27 -21.04
N SER A 143 -21.47 2.36 -21.07
CA SER A 143 -22.21 3.40 -20.36
C SER A 143 -22.03 3.33 -18.83
N ILE A 144 -21.96 2.12 -18.28
CA ILE A 144 -21.76 1.89 -16.86
C ILE A 144 -20.33 2.29 -16.47
N LEU A 145 -19.32 1.80 -17.22
CA LEU A 145 -17.92 2.07 -16.97
C LEU A 145 -17.60 3.56 -17.13
N TRP A 146 -18.16 4.21 -18.13
CA TRP A 146 -18.02 5.65 -18.32
C TRP A 146 -18.52 6.44 -17.12
N ARG A 147 -19.74 6.16 -16.66
CA ARG A 147 -20.35 6.82 -15.51
C ARG A 147 -19.59 6.58 -14.21
N ASN A 148 -19.18 5.34 -13.98
CA ASN A 148 -18.56 4.96 -12.69
C ASN A 148 -17.09 5.37 -12.60
N TYR A 149 -16.35 5.32 -13.68
CA TYR A 149 -14.91 5.54 -13.68
C TYR A 149 -14.49 6.85 -14.34
N VAL A 150 -14.93 7.12 -15.56
CA VAL A 150 -14.50 8.30 -16.31
C VAL A 150 -15.12 9.57 -15.73
N GLU A 151 -16.44 9.61 -15.58
CA GLU A 151 -17.17 10.71 -14.96
C GLU A 151 -17.33 10.58 -13.45
N GLY A 152 -17.06 9.39 -12.91
CA GLY A 152 -17.27 9.09 -11.49
C GLY A 152 -16.59 10.11 -10.57
N ALA A 153 -17.31 10.58 -9.56
CA ALA A 153 -16.76 11.45 -8.53
C ALA A 153 -15.77 10.68 -7.66
N LEU A 154 -14.70 11.36 -7.22
CA LEU A 154 -13.82 10.79 -6.21
C LEU A 154 -14.60 10.58 -4.90
N PRO A 155 -14.44 9.44 -4.23
CA PRO A 155 -15.04 9.23 -2.92
C PRO A 155 -14.50 10.30 -1.94
N ARG A 156 -15.34 10.68 -1.00
CA ARG A 156 -14.86 11.55 0.09
C ARG A 156 -13.78 10.82 0.87
N LEU A 157 -12.71 11.52 1.19
CA LEU A 157 -11.67 10.97 2.05
C LEU A 157 -12.29 10.65 3.42
N GLN A 158 -12.19 9.40 3.81
CA GLN A 158 -12.51 8.95 5.16
C GLN A 158 -11.21 8.67 5.89
N SER A 159 -11.14 9.12 7.12
CA SER A 159 -9.98 8.82 7.94
C SER A 159 -10.12 7.45 8.56
N TRP A 160 -9.12 6.62 8.35
CA TRP A 160 -9.04 5.29 8.97
C TRP A 160 -9.05 5.34 10.51
N LEU A 161 -8.59 6.43 11.13
CA LEU A 161 -8.62 6.62 12.58
C LEU A 161 -10.02 6.55 13.19
N VAL A 162 -11.07 6.84 12.43
CA VAL A 162 -12.45 6.75 12.93
C VAL A 162 -12.83 5.32 13.28
N GLU A 163 -12.36 4.36 12.49
CA GLU A 163 -12.70 2.94 12.61
C GLU A 163 -11.64 2.14 13.40
N SER A 164 -10.41 2.64 13.53
CA SER A 164 -9.32 1.98 14.25
C SER A 164 -9.56 1.95 15.76
N SER A 165 -8.90 1.05 16.48
CA SER A 165 -8.91 0.98 17.95
C SER A 165 -8.14 2.13 18.62
N LEU A 166 -7.35 2.87 17.85
CA LEU A 166 -6.40 3.91 18.27
C LEU A 166 -5.24 3.42 19.13
N ALA A 167 -5.14 2.12 19.41
CA ALA A 167 -4.08 1.58 20.27
C ALA A 167 -2.70 1.71 19.63
N GLN A 168 -2.62 1.42 18.33
CA GLN A 168 -1.37 1.52 17.56
C GLN A 168 -0.87 2.97 17.50
N GLU A 169 -1.76 3.90 17.19
CA GLU A 169 -1.45 5.33 17.08
C GLU A 169 -1.04 5.91 18.42
N THR A 170 -1.75 5.53 19.48
CA THR A 170 -1.41 5.92 20.86
C THR A 170 -0.01 5.44 21.23
N LEU A 171 0.29 4.17 21.01
CA LEU A 171 1.59 3.58 21.29
C LEU A 171 2.69 4.26 20.47
N PHE A 172 2.42 4.54 19.19
CA PHE A 172 3.37 5.22 18.31
C PHE A 172 3.68 6.65 18.78
N LEU A 173 2.66 7.45 19.13
CA LEU A 173 2.85 8.81 19.61
C LEU A 173 3.71 8.88 20.88
N LEU A 174 3.51 7.93 21.78
CA LEU A 174 4.27 7.83 23.02
C LEU A 174 5.69 7.29 22.76
N ALA A 175 5.85 6.29 21.88
CA ALA A 175 7.17 5.73 21.52
C ALA A 175 8.05 6.73 20.75
N ALA A 176 7.43 7.57 19.92
CA ALA A 176 8.10 8.67 19.22
C ALA A 176 8.35 9.90 20.11
N GLN A 177 7.95 9.85 21.39
CA GLN A 177 8.07 10.96 22.35
C GLN A 177 7.36 12.25 21.89
N ILE A 178 6.33 12.13 21.07
CA ILE A 178 5.48 13.25 20.67
C ILE A 178 4.53 13.62 21.80
N CYS A 179 4.06 12.62 22.53
CA CYS A 179 3.22 12.74 23.71
C CYS A 179 3.86 12.00 24.90
N SER A 180 3.55 12.42 26.11
CA SER A 180 4.02 11.82 27.37
C SER A 180 2.91 11.60 28.40
N ALA A 181 1.68 12.05 28.09
CA ALA A 181 0.52 11.91 28.93
C ALA A 181 -0.74 11.63 28.10
N GLU A 182 -1.75 11.01 28.70
CA GLU A 182 -3.04 10.73 28.05
C GLU A 182 -3.69 11.99 27.48
N GLN A 183 -3.67 13.08 28.25
CA GLN A 183 -4.23 14.36 27.80
C GLN A 183 -3.54 14.86 26.52
N GLU A 184 -2.21 14.76 26.43
CA GLU A 184 -1.46 15.16 25.24
C GLU A 184 -1.81 14.32 24.02
N VAL A 185 -2.05 13.00 24.21
CA VAL A 185 -2.53 12.09 23.15
C VAL A 185 -3.92 12.52 22.68
N CYS A 186 -4.84 12.82 23.61
CA CYS A 186 -6.18 13.33 23.27
C CYS A 186 -6.10 14.63 22.46
N GLU A 187 -5.34 15.62 22.93
CA GLU A 187 -5.17 16.89 22.25
C GLU A 187 -4.57 16.75 20.84
N PHE A 188 -3.55 15.87 20.71
CA PHE A 188 -2.93 15.61 19.42
C PHE A 188 -3.90 14.96 18.43
N MET A 189 -4.61 13.92 18.86
CA MET A 189 -5.56 13.21 18.00
C MET A 189 -6.77 14.08 17.62
N LEU A 190 -7.26 14.91 18.55
CA LEU A 190 -8.37 15.84 18.26
C LEU A 190 -7.99 16.94 17.26
N ARG A 191 -6.70 17.27 17.13
CA ARG A 191 -6.20 18.20 16.09
C ARG A 191 -5.94 17.52 14.74
N SER A 192 -6.08 16.20 14.66
CA SER A 192 -5.94 15.47 13.42
C SER A 192 -7.10 15.73 12.45
N TYR A 193 -6.97 15.27 11.21
CA TYR A 193 -8.04 15.31 10.22
C TYR A 193 -9.33 14.63 10.74
N SER A 194 -9.23 13.50 11.40
CA SER A 194 -10.38 12.84 12.05
C SER A 194 -10.97 13.69 13.16
N GLY A 195 -10.13 14.29 14.00
CA GLY A 195 -10.55 15.15 15.08
C GLY A 195 -11.42 16.31 14.58
N ILE A 196 -10.93 17.02 13.56
CA ILE A 196 -11.60 18.20 13.02
C ILE A 196 -12.89 17.83 12.28
N LEU A 197 -12.88 16.77 11.46
CA LEU A 197 -14.01 16.44 10.60
C LEU A 197 -15.08 15.56 11.25
N HIS A 198 -14.71 14.73 12.23
CA HIS A 198 -15.61 13.73 12.76
C HIS A 198 -15.83 13.87 14.27
N TRP A 199 -14.77 14.10 15.05
CA TRP A 199 -14.86 14.02 16.51
C TRP A 199 -15.27 15.36 17.15
N GLN A 200 -15.10 16.48 16.48
CA GLN A 200 -15.52 17.80 16.97
C GLN A 200 -16.88 18.26 16.41
N ASN A 201 -17.59 17.39 15.69
CA ASN A 201 -18.86 17.74 15.07
C ASN A 201 -20.04 17.81 16.06
N SER A 202 -19.95 17.11 17.18
CA SER A 202 -20.94 17.17 18.25
C SER A 202 -20.30 16.83 19.60
N PRO A 203 -20.89 17.26 20.72
CA PRO A 203 -20.44 16.88 22.06
C PRO A 203 -20.33 15.37 22.25
N GLU A 204 -21.30 14.61 21.74
CA GLU A 204 -21.35 13.16 21.85
C GLU A 204 -20.20 12.51 21.09
N ALA A 205 -19.90 12.98 19.89
CA ALA A 205 -18.77 12.49 19.08
C ALA A 205 -17.42 12.80 19.75
N PHE A 206 -17.32 13.98 20.38
CA PHE A 206 -16.13 14.38 21.13
C PHE A 206 -15.89 13.48 22.34
N GLU A 207 -16.91 13.25 23.18
CA GLU A 207 -16.81 12.38 24.35
C GLU A 207 -16.50 10.93 23.96
N ALA A 208 -17.14 10.43 22.88
CA ALA A 208 -16.87 9.09 22.36
C ALA A 208 -15.42 8.94 21.87
N ALA A 209 -14.85 9.96 21.26
CA ALA A 209 -13.45 9.95 20.82
C ALA A 209 -12.48 9.94 22.02
N ILE A 210 -12.73 10.76 23.03
CA ILE A 210 -11.95 10.78 24.27
C ILE A 210 -11.97 9.41 24.95
N GLU A 211 -13.17 8.81 25.07
CA GLU A 211 -13.31 7.49 25.67
C GLU A 211 -12.57 6.40 24.86
N LYS A 212 -12.62 6.47 23.54
CA LYS A 212 -11.89 5.55 22.67
C LYS A 212 -10.37 5.68 22.85
N ILE A 213 -9.86 6.90 23.01
CA ILE A 213 -8.44 7.13 23.28
C ILE A 213 -8.05 6.59 24.67
N ARG A 214 -8.88 6.79 25.69
CA ARG A 214 -8.65 6.20 27.03
C ARG A 214 -8.60 4.69 26.98
N GLN A 215 -9.54 4.06 26.27
CA GLN A 215 -9.55 2.61 26.08
C GLN A 215 -8.27 2.12 25.39
N ALA A 216 -7.76 2.86 24.41
CA ALA A 216 -6.49 2.56 23.74
C ALA A 216 -5.30 2.63 24.70
N VAL A 217 -5.22 3.68 25.53
CA VAL A 217 -4.18 3.81 26.59
C VAL A 217 -4.30 2.65 27.59
N GLN A 218 -5.52 2.38 28.07
CA GLN A 218 -5.77 1.32 29.04
C GLN A 218 -5.43 -0.07 28.49
N LEU A 219 -5.72 -0.33 27.20
CA LEU A 219 -5.34 -1.57 26.53
C LEU A 219 -3.81 -1.74 26.54
N CYS A 220 -3.07 -0.71 26.18
CA CYS A 220 -1.61 -0.74 26.17
C CYS A 220 -1.01 -0.90 27.58
N LEU A 221 -1.60 -0.28 28.61
CA LEU A 221 -1.20 -0.46 30.01
C LEU A 221 -1.46 -1.90 30.48
N THR A 222 -2.66 -2.43 30.22
CA THR A 222 -3.08 -3.78 30.64
C THR A 222 -2.15 -4.86 30.08
N HIS A 223 -1.67 -4.68 28.84
CA HIS A 223 -0.79 -5.64 28.18
C HIS A 223 0.70 -5.31 28.30
N GLY A 224 1.08 -4.43 29.23
CA GLY A 224 2.47 -4.14 29.51
C GLY A 224 3.26 -3.42 28.39
N LEU A 225 2.56 -2.82 27.44
CA LEU A 225 3.18 -2.01 26.37
C LEU A 225 3.52 -0.61 26.89
N LEU A 226 2.77 -0.14 27.87
CA LEU A 226 2.96 1.12 28.59
C LEU A 226 3.07 0.88 30.09
N THR A 227 3.73 1.79 30.80
CA THR A 227 3.74 1.92 32.25
C THR A 227 3.43 3.36 32.64
N THR A 228 3.00 3.56 33.89
CA THR A 228 2.80 4.89 34.44
C THR A 228 3.93 5.21 35.41
N THR A 229 4.55 6.38 35.28
CA THR A 229 5.57 6.87 36.21
C THR A 229 4.93 7.44 37.49
N GLU A 230 5.75 7.70 38.54
CA GLU A 230 5.31 8.35 39.77
C GLU A 230 4.69 9.74 39.52
N THR A 231 5.08 10.40 38.46
CA THR A 231 4.53 11.70 38.02
C THR A 231 3.32 11.59 37.13
N ASN A 232 2.66 10.42 37.08
CA ASN A 232 1.49 10.12 36.24
C ASN A 232 1.71 10.34 34.73
N ARG A 233 2.96 10.19 34.27
CA ARG A 233 3.29 10.21 32.85
C ARG A 233 3.31 8.78 32.28
N LEU A 234 2.95 8.65 31.03
CA LEU A 234 3.00 7.38 30.31
C LEU A 234 4.40 7.15 29.75
N GLN A 235 4.93 5.97 29.99
CA GLN A 235 6.24 5.55 29.49
C GLN A 235 6.09 4.24 28.71
N VAL A 236 6.71 4.18 27.54
CA VAL A 236 6.71 2.99 26.69
C VAL A 236 7.73 1.98 27.24
N THR A 237 7.29 0.75 27.44
CA THR A 237 8.15 -0.37 27.84
C THR A 237 9.06 -0.81 26.69
N GLU A 238 10.07 -1.64 26.96
CA GLU A 238 10.89 -2.23 25.88
C GLU A 238 10.04 -3.02 24.88
N ILE A 239 9.10 -3.81 25.37
CA ILE A 239 8.16 -4.58 24.57
C ILE A 239 7.26 -3.65 23.73
N GLY A 240 6.72 -2.59 24.34
CA GLY A 240 5.95 -1.58 23.65
C GLY A 240 6.76 -0.87 22.56
N ARG A 241 8.04 -0.60 22.81
CA ARG A 241 8.94 -0.02 21.81
C ARG A 241 9.17 -0.94 20.62
N VAL A 242 9.38 -2.23 20.86
CA VAL A 242 9.51 -3.23 19.79
C VAL A 242 8.22 -3.29 18.94
N CYS A 243 7.05 -3.35 19.59
CA CYS A 243 5.76 -3.35 18.91
C CYS A 243 5.59 -2.11 18.00
N ALA A 244 5.91 -0.91 18.53
CA ALA A 244 5.80 0.34 17.78
C ALA A 244 6.78 0.41 16.59
N ILE A 245 8.04 0.03 16.77
CA ILE A 245 9.10 0.11 15.75
C ILE A 245 8.86 -0.90 14.62
N GLN A 246 8.43 -2.12 14.95
CA GLN A 246 8.17 -3.17 13.96
C GLN A 246 6.85 -2.96 13.22
N GLY A 247 6.02 -1.99 13.63
CA GLY A 247 4.74 -1.71 12.99
C GLY A 247 3.74 -2.87 13.10
N VAL A 248 3.89 -3.71 14.12
CA VAL A 248 2.94 -4.79 14.42
C VAL A 248 1.72 -4.18 15.09
N ALA A 249 0.53 -4.46 14.58
CA ALA A 249 -0.71 -3.99 15.22
C ALA A 249 -0.79 -4.47 16.67
N VAL A 250 -1.18 -3.59 17.59
CA VAL A 250 -1.25 -3.88 19.03
C VAL A 250 -2.08 -5.12 19.31
N GLU A 251 -3.21 -5.29 18.63
CA GLU A 251 -4.09 -6.45 18.78
C GLU A 251 -3.42 -7.74 18.30
N THR A 252 -2.66 -7.67 17.21
CA THR A 252 -1.88 -8.82 16.71
C THR A 252 -0.78 -9.18 17.70
N PHE A 253 -0.08 -8.17 18.24
CA PHE A 253 0.95 -8.37 19.25
C PHE A 253 0.36 -9.04 20.50
N ILE A 254 -0.76 -8.57 21.01
CA ILE A 254 -1.46 -9.14 22.15
C ILE A 254 -1.81 -10.63 21.91
N ARG A 255 -2.31 -10.96 20.72
CA ARG A 255 -2.59 -12.36 20.34
C ARG A 255 -1.34 -13.23 20.34
N ILE A 256 -0.23 -12.73 19.78
CA ILE A 256 1.05 -13.45 19.75
C ILE A 256 1.55 -13.69 21.18
N MET A 257 1.54 -12.67 22.03
CA MET A 257 1.97 -12.82 23.43
C MET A 257 1.10 -13.81 24.18
N GLY A 258 -0.22 -13.73 24.06
CA GLY A 258 -1.14 -14.69 24.70
C GLY A 258 -1.04 -16.12 24.14
N PHE A 259 -0.49 -16.29 22.93
CA PHE A 259 -0.15 -17.61 22.39
C PHE A 259 1.18 -18.10 23.00
N LEU A 260 2.20 -17.25 23.05
CA LEU A 260 3.51 -17.58 23.59
C LEU A 260 3.46 -17.97 25.07
N GLU A 261 2.61 -17.35 25.86
CA GLU A 261 2.38 -17.69 27.27
C GLU A 261 1.83 -19.13 27.47
N LYS A 262 1.18 -19.69 26.45
CA LYS A 262 0.61 -21.05 26.48
C LYS A 262 1.60 -22.11 25.99
N ILE A 263 2.71 -21.72 25.36
CA ILE A 263 3.71 -22.63 24.86
C ILE A 263 4.75 -22.85 25.95
N ASP A 264 5.00 -24.13 26.29
CA ASP A 264 6.17 -24.49 27.06
C ASP A 264 7.41 -24.38 26.17
N LEU A 265 8.06 -23.21 26.21
CA LEU A 265 9.29 -22.95 25.45
C LEU A 265 10.43 -23.94 25.79
N ALA A 266 10.39 -24.56 26.99
CA ALA A 266 11.37 -25.57 27.37
C ALA A 266 11.14 -26.93 26.65
N ALA A 267 9.92 -27.16 26.16
CA ALA A 267 9.56 -28.35 25.40
C ALA A 267 9.77 -28.17 23.87
N CYS A 268 10.06 -26.95 23.42
CA CYS A 268 10.37 -26.70 22.01
C CYS A 268 11.83 -27.08 21.76
N ALA A 269 12.07 -28.07 20.88
CA ALA A 269 13.42 -28.39 20.44
C ALA A 269 14.05 -27.18 19.74
N PRO A 270 15.33 -26.86 20.01
CA PRO A 270 16.02 -25.84 19.24
C PRO A 270 16.06 -26.30 17.76
N TRP A 271 15.83 -25.34 16.87
CA TRP A 271 16.03 -25.56 15.44
C TRP A 271 17.50 -25.87 15.18
N GLU A 272 17.80 -27.08 14.70
CA GLU A 272 19.09 -27.41 14.13
C GLU A 272 19.15 -26.96 12.66
#